data_cfaae19b99a0608a119827d54cc13448
#
_entry.id   cfaae19b99a0608a119827d54cc13448
#
_cell.length_a   1.000
_cell.length_b   1.000
_cell.length_c   1.000
_cell.angle_alpha   90.00
_cell.angle_beta   90.00
_cell.angle_gamma   90.00
#
_symmetry.space_group_name_H-M   'P 1'
#
loop_
_entity.id
_entity.type
_entity.pdbx_description
1 polymer ?
#
loop_
_entity_poly.entity_id
_entity_poly.type
_entity_poly.pdbx_seq_one_letter_code
_entity_poly.pdbx_strand_id
1 'polypeptide(L)'
;MDIKSLKLGELESLACDIRERILSVVSTNGGHLSSNLGVVELSIAMHYVFNPPSDPFIFDVSHQSYAHKLLSGRWDEFDSLRKFGGISGYTKPSESEYDYFIAGHSSTSISLAVGAAKAIKLKNENRLPVAVIGDGALSSGMAY
;
A
#
# COMPACT_ATOMS: atom_id res chain seq x y z
N MET A 1 4.71 -2.81 -15.47
CA MET A 1 6.05 -2.13 -15.42
C MET A 1 6.91 -2.89 -14.41
N ASP A 2 8.12 -3.28 -14.79
CA ASP A 2 9.07 -3.90 -13.84
C ASP A 2 9.85 -2.79 -13.10
N ILE A 3 9.37 -2.43 -11.92
CA ILE A 3 9.97 -1.38 -11.10
C ILE A 3 11.43 -1.70 -10.71
N LYS A 4 11.80 -2.98 -10.62
CA LYS A 4 13.13 -3.41 -10.18
C LYS A 4 14.22 -3.20 -11.24
N SER A 5 13.82 -2.97 -12.48
CA SER A 5 14.74 -2.65 -13.58
C SER A 5 15.04 -1.16 -13.70
N LEU A 6 14.30 -0.29 -12.99
CA LEU A 6 14.44 1.16 -13.08
C LEU A 6 15.69 1.68 -12.37
N LYS A 7 16.33 2.69 -12.97
CA LYS A 7 17.43 3.44 -12.36
C LYS A 7 16.89 4.53 -11.42
N LEU A 8 17.76 5.07 -10.57
CA LEU A 8 17.37 6.07 -9.58
C LEU A 8 16.59 7.25 -10.19
N GLY A 9 17.08 7.86 -11.27
CA GLY A 9 16.38 8.99 -11.92
C GLY A 9 15.00 8.62 -12.50
N GLU A 10 14.83 7.36 -12.91
CA GLU A 10 13.53 6.85 -13.38
C GLU A 10 12.56 6.62 -12.22
N LEU A 11 13.07 6.18 -11.05
CA LEU A 11 12.30 6.06 -9.81
C LEU A 11 11.86 7.43 -9.28
N GLU A 12 12.72 8.45 -9.39
CA GLU A 12 12.39 9.83 -9.03
C GLU A 12 11.29 10.40 -9.96
N SER A 13 11.39 10.14 -11.27
CA SER A 13 10.35 10.51 -12.23
C SER A 13 9.03 9.81 -11.91
N LEU A 14 9.06 8.50 -11.64
CA LEU A 14 7.88 7.74 -11.23
C LEU A 14 7.23 8.30 -9.96
N ALA A 15 8.02 8.78 -9.00
CA ALA A 15 7.50 9.41 -7.79
C ALA A 15 6.74 10.71 -8.11
N CYS A 16 7.24 11.51 -9.06
CA CYS A 16 6.52 12.70 -9.54
C CYS A 16 5.21 12.32 -10.22
N ASP A 17 5.22 11.34 -11.12
CA ASP A 17 4.04 10.89 -11.85
C ASP A 17 2.96 10.36 -10.89
N ILE A 18 3.35 9.57 -9.88
CA ILE A 18 2.45 9.06 -8.83
C ILE A 18 1.84 10.23 -8.04
N ARG A 19 2.62 11.24 -7.66
CA ARG A 19 2.11 12.42 -6.94
C ARG A 19 1.10 13.20 -7.76
N GLU A 20 1.42 13.47 -9.02
CA GLU A 20 0.51 14.18 -9.92
C GLU A 20 -0.79 13.42 -10.11
N ARG A 21 -0.71 12.08 -10.27
CA ARG A 21 -1.87 11.22 -10.39
C ARG A 21 -2.75 11.24 -9.14
N ILE A 22 -2.16 11.13 -7.94
CA ILE A 22 -2.88 11.22 -6.67
C ILE A 22 -3.53 12.59 -6.50
N LEU A 23 -2.79 13.68 -6.75
CA LEU A 23 -3.31 15.05 -6.66
C LEU A 23 -4.51 15.26 -7.58
N SER A 24 -4.39 14.88 -8.85
CA SER A 24 -5.45 15.00 -9.84
C SER A 24 -6.74 14.29 -9.41
N VAL A 25 -6.63 13.03 -9.00
CA VAL A 25 -7.81 12.22 -8.67
C VAL A 25 -8.41 12.63 -7.33
N VAL A 26 -7.59 12.87 -6.30
CA VAL A 26 -8.07 13.24 -4.96
C VAL A 26 -8.71 14.64 -4.97
N SER A 27 -8.22 15.57 -5.79
CA SER A 27 -8.85 16.90 -5.93
C SER A 27 -10.30 16.82 -6.45
N THR A 28 -10.61 15.80 -7.23
CA THR A 28 -11.94 15.60 -7.82
C THR A 28 -12.83 14.69 -6.98
N ASN A 29 -12.28 13.56 -6.52
CA ASN A 29 -13.06 12.50 -5.85
C ASN A 29 -13.04 12.61 -4.33
N GLY A 30 -12.16 13.44 -3.77
CA GLY A 30 -11.85 13.44 -2.35
C GLY A 30 -10.95 12.25 -1.96
N GLY A 31 -10.43 12.27 -0.75
CA GLY A 31 -9.57 11.21 -0.23
C GLY A 31 -8.52 11.72 0.75
N HIS A 32 -7.59 10.84 1.12
CA HIS A 32 -6.52 11.13 2.06
C HIS A 32 -5.29 11.62 1.29
N LEU A 33 -5.03 12.92 1.28
CA LEU A 33 -3.97 13.51 0.47
C LEU A 33 -2.59 13.42 1.14
N SER A 34 -2.43 14.06 2.30
CA SER A 34 -1.11 14.20 2.96
C SER A 34 -0.48 12.85 3.33
N SER A 35 -1.28 11.93 3.85
CA SER A 35 -0.82 10.59 4.21
C SER A 35 -0.34 9.77 3.00
N ASN A 36 -0.89 10.01 1.82
CA ASN A 36 -0.45 9.35 0.59
C ASN A 36 0.78 10.02 -0.04
N LEU A 37 0.82 11.36 -0.09
CA LEU A 37 1.98 12.07 -0.61
C LEU A 37 3.25 11.82 0.22
N GLY A 38 3.10 11.63 1.54
CA GLY A 38 4.20 11.36 2.45
C GLY A 38 4.83 9.97 2.33
N VAL A 39 4.18 9.04 1.64
CA VAL A 39 4.66 7.64 1.52
C VAL A 39 4.91 7.20 0.07
N VAL A 40 4.99 8.11 -0.87
CA VAL A 40 5.20 7.76 -2.29
C VAL A 40 6.53 7.05 -2.47
N GLU A 41 7.65 7.65 -2.05
CA GLU A 41 8.98 7.05 -2.17
C GLU A 41 9.11 5.79 -1.33
N LEU A 42 8.50 5.75 -0.14
CA LEU A 42 8.45 4.54 0.68
C LEU A 42 7.76 3.41 -0.07
N SER A 43 6.62 3.68 -0.71
CA SER A 43 5.88 2.67 -1.48
C SER A 43 6.69 2.18 -2.68
N ILE A 44 7.36 3.08 -3.40
CA ILE A 44 8.27 2.73 -4.50
C ILE A 44 9.42 1.85 -3.98
N ALA A 45 10.08 2.24 -2.90
CA ALA A 45 11.17 1.49 -2.30
C ALA A 45 10.73 0.09 -1.84
N MET A 46 9.54 -0.02 -1.24
CA MET A 46 8.98 -1.31 -0.86
C MET A 46 8.75 -2.22 -2.07
N HIS A 47 8.16 -1.72 -3.16
CA HIS A 47 7.98 -2.48 -4.39
C HIS A 47 9.31 -2.82 -5.09
N TYR A 48 10.32 -1.98 -4.93
CA TYR A 48 11.66 -2.20 -5.47
C TYR A 48 12.41 -3.31 -4.73
N VAL A 49 12.33 -3.34 -3.40
CA VAL A 49 13.09 -4.26 -2.54
C VAL A 49 12.37 -5.59 -2.36
N PHE A 50 11.09 -5.58 -2.05
CA PHE A 50 10.29 -6.78 -1.79
C PHE A 50 9.63 -7.33 -3.06
N ASN A 51 8.89 -8.44 -2.93
CA ASN A 51 8.25 -9.15 -4.04
C ASN A 51 6.72 -9.26 -3.82
N PRO A 52 5.95 -8.15 -3.78
CA PRO A 52 4.50 -8.27 -3.70
C PRO A 52 3.94 -8.89 -4.99
N PRO A 53 2.87 -9.70 -4.95
CA PRO A 53 2.08 -10.06 -3.79
C PRO A 53 2.66 -11.20 -2.94
N SER A 54 3.80 -11.79 -3.31
CA SER A 54 4.41 -12.87 -2.51
C SER A 54 4.74 -12.40 -1.10
N ASP A 55 5.42 -11.24 -0.97
CA ASP A 55 5.65 -10.57 0.31
C ASP A 55 4.44 -9.69 0.64
N PRO A 56 3.63 -10.03 1.64
CA PRO A 56 2.41 -9.30 1.93
C PRO A 56 2.68 -7.91 2.53
N PHE A 57 2.13 -6.88 1.90
CA PHE A 57 2.14 -5.52 2.45
C PHE A 57 0.85 -5.28 3.24
N ILE A 58 1.00 -4.87 4.50
CA ILE A 58 -0.09 -4.70 5.45
C ILE A 58 -0.10 -3.25 5.90
N PHE A 59 -0.95 -2.45 5.29
CA PHE A 59 -1.08 -1.04 5.62
C PHE A 59 -2.02 -0.84 6.81
N ASP A 60 -1.54 -0.19 7.88
CA ASP A 60 -2.38 0.18 9.01
C ASP A 60 -3.46 1.17 8.57
N VAL A 61 -4.72 0.95 8.93
CA VAL A 61 -5.88 1.67 8.38
C VAL A 61 -5.99 1.52 6.85
N SER A 62 -4.89 1.53 6.15
CA SER A 62 -4.70 1.49 4.69
C SER A 62 -5.17 2.71 3.89
N HIS A 63 -5.44 3.83 4.56
CA HIS A 63 -5.77 5.11 3.93
C HIS A 63 -4.60 5.72 3.14
N GLN A 64 -3.36 5.28 3.38
CA GLN A 64 -2.10 5.69 2.72
C GLN A 64 -1.65 4.71 1.63
N SER A 65 -2.57 3.92 1.05
CA SER A 65 -2.24 2.85 0.10
C SER A 65 -2.35 3.25 -1.39
N TYR A 66 -2.54 4.54 -1.71
CA TYR A 66 -2.81 4.95 -3.10
C TYR A 66 -1.61 4.71 -4.03
N ALA A 67 -0.39 5.03 -3.60
CA ALA A 67 0.82 4.73 -4.36
C ALA A 67 0.97 3.20 -4.59
N HIS A 68 0.70 2.39 -3.56
CA HIS A 68 0.67 0.93 -3.69
C HIS A 68 -0.36 0.46 -4.73
N LYS A 69 -1.56 1.04 -4.76
CA LYS A 69 -2.57 0.72 -5.77
C LYS A 69 -2.08 1.03 -7.19
N LEU A 70 -1.49 2.21 -7.39
CA LEU A 70 -0.91 2.61 -8.68
C LEU A 70 0.20 1.66 -9.13
N LEU A 71 1.11 1.28 -8.21
CA LEU A 71 2.22 0.36 -8.46
C LEU A 71 1.79 -1.11 -8.68
N SER A 72 0.60 -1.48 -8.21
CA SER A 72 0.03 -2.82 -8.34
C SER A 72 -1.00 -2.95 -9.48
N GLY A 73 -0.86 -2.14 -10.54
CA GLY A 73 -1.58 -2.30 -11.80
C GLY A 73 -2.92 -1.58 -11.91
N ARG A 74 -3.30 -0.77 -10.92
CA ARG A 74 -4.58 -0.03 -10.90
C ARG A 74 -4.45 1.42 -11.42
N TRP A 75 -3.45 1.69 -12.26
CA TRP A 75 -3.17 3.03 -12.79
C TRP A 75 -4.31 3.58 -13.63
N ASP A 76 -4.78 2.80 -14.60
CA ASP A 76 -5.80 3.23 -15.55
C ASP A 76 -7.18 3.38 -14.89
N GLU A 77 -7.47 2.54 -13.90
CA GLU A 77 -8.74 2.55 -13.18
C GLU A 77 -8.77 3.59 -12.05
N PHE A 78 -7.65 4.26 -11.76
CA PHE A 78 -7.50 5.11 -10.58
C PHE A 78 -8.44 6.33 -10.55
N ASP A 79 -8.97 6.77 -11.70
CA ASP A 79 -10.01 7.80 -11.78
C ASP A 79 -11.34 7.37 -11.10
N SER A 80 -11.51 6.09 -10.85
CA SER A 80 -12.67 5.54 -10.15
C SER A 80 -12.49 5.48 -8.62
N LEU A 81 -11.35 5.96 -8.09
CA LEU A 81 -11.04 5.94 -6.66
C LEU A 81 -12.19 6.54 -5.84
N ARG A 82 -12.70 5.76 -4.86
CA ARG A 82 -13.79 6.12 -3.95
C ARG A 82 -15.16 6.36 -4.61
N LYS A 83 -15.30 6.08 -5.90
CA LYS A 83 -16.61 6.08 -6.57
C LYS A 83 -17.34 4.76 -6.35
N PHE A 84 -18.65 4.79 -6.44
CA PHE A 84 -19.46 3.57 -6.37
C PHE A 84 -19.07 2.61 -7.52
N GLY A 85 -18.79 1.37 -7.18
CA GLY A 85 -18.31 0.37 -8.15
C GLY A 85 -16.87 0.53 -8.62
N GLY A 86 -16.14 1.55 -8.12
CA GLY A 86 -14.75 1.80 -8.46
C GLY A 86 -13.76 1.31 -7.39
N ILE A 87 -12.53 1.79 -7.49
CA ILE A 87 -11.43 1.45 -6.57
C ILE A 87 -11.72 1.97 -5.17
N SER A 88 -11.55 1.10 -4.17
CA SER A 88 -11.65 1.45 -2.76
C SER A 88 -10.56 2.44 -2.33
N GLY A 89 -10.90 3.33 -1.40
CA GLY A 89 -9.92 4.20 -0.72
C GLY A 89 -9.04 3.47 0.31
N TYR A 90 -9.25 2.16 0.49
CA TYR A 90 -8.53 1.28 1.41
C TYR A 90 -8.13 0.00 0.69
N THR A 91 -7.22 -0.79 1.27
CA THR A 91 -6.90 -2.11 0.73
C THR A 91 -8.10 -3.04 0.78
N LYS A 92 -8.30 -3.83 -0.28
CA LYS A 92 -9.44 -4.71 -0.42
C LYS A 92 -9.06 -5.96 -1.23
N PRO A 93 -8.94 -7.14 -0.60
CA PRO A 93 -8.54 -8.39 -1.28
C PRO A 93 -9.40 -8.78 -2.48
N SER A 94 -10.68 -8.40 -2.50
CA SER A 94 -11.54 -8.64 -3.66
C SER A 94 -11.26 -7.71 -4.85
N GLU A 95 -10.40 -6.70 -4.67
CA GLU A 95 -10.00 -5.74 -5.71
C GLU A 95 -8.67 -6.13 -6.35
N SER A 96 -7.74 -6.67 -5.57
CA SER A 96 -6.41 -7.03 -6.03
C SER A 96 -5.76 -8.09 -5.13
N GLU A 97 -5.03 -9.03 -5.72
CA GLU A 97 -4.19 -9.98 -4.99
C GLU A 97 -3.05 -9.33 -4.19
N TYR A 98 -2.72 -8.08 -4.50
CA TYR A 98 -1.74 -7.28 -3.76
C TYR A 98 -2.29 -6.74 -2.44
N ASP A 99 -3.60 -6.74 -2.25
CA ASP A 99 -4.27 -6.26 -1.05
C ASP A 99 -4.56 -7.45 -0.12
N TYR A 100 -3.77 -7.65 0.91
CA TYR A 100 -3.82 -8.86 1.75
C TYR A 100 -4.97 -8.88 2.76
N PHE A 101 -5.32 -7.71 3.31
CA PHE A 101 -6.35 -7.58 4.34
C PHE A 101 -7.30 -6.42 4.04
N ILE A 102 -8.54 -6.56 4.47
CA ILE A 102 -9.43 -5.41 4.62
C ILE A 102 -9.02 -4.69 5.89
N ALA A 103 -8.62 -3.42 5.75
CA ALA A 103 -8.24 -2.57 6.86
C ALA A 103 -9.18 -1.36 6.95
N GLY A 104 -9.10 -0.62 8.02
CA GLY A 104 -9.93 0.56 8.29
C GLY A 104 -9.80 1.02 9.74
N HIS A 105 -9.48 0.09 10.65
CA HIS A 105 -9.14 0.39 12.04
C HIS A 105 -7.64 0.55 12.22
N SER A 106 -7.24 1.52 13.06
CA SER A 106 -5.84 1.78 13.37
C SER A 106 -5.25 0.72 14.28
N SER A 107 -3.92 0.57 14.21
CA SER A 107 -3.09 -0.22 15.13
C SER A 107 -3.22 -1.73 15.01
N THR A 108 -3.85 -2.23 13.94
CA THR A 108 -4.05 -3.67 13.70
C THR A 108 -2.99 -4.32 12.84
N SER A 109 -2.20 -3.51 12.10
CA SER A 109 -1.25 -4.00 11.09
C SER A 109 -0.15 -4.90 11.67
N ILE A 110 0.35 -4.59 12.87
CA ILE A 110 1.40 -5.38 13.52
C ILE A 110 0.87 -6.77 13.89
N SER A 111 -0.31 -6.86 14.51
CA SER A 111 -0.94 -8.15 14.84
C SER A 111 -1.21 -8.98 13.59
N LEU A 112 -1.68 -8.35 12.51
CA LEU A 112 -1.90 -9.00 11.21
C LEU A 112 -0.57 -9.50 10.61
N ALA A 113 0.48 -8.67 10.67
CA ALA A 113 1.81 -9.05 10.17
C ALA A 113 2.42 -10.21 10.96
N VAL A 114 2.25 -10.22 12.28
CA VAL A 114 2.69 -11.35 13.14
C VAL A 114 1.93 -12.63 12.77
N GLY A 115 0.62 -12.55 12.55
CA GLY A 115 -0.18 -13.68 12.09
C GLY A 115 0.29 -14.21 10.74
N ALA A 116 0.51 -13.31 9.78
CA ALA A 116 1.06 -13.66 8.46
C ALA A 116 2.45 -14.30 8.57
N ALA A 117 3.36 -13.72 9.36
CA ALA A 117 4.71 -14.27 9.57
C ALA A 117 4.67 -15.68 10.17
N LYS A 118 3.78 -15.92 11.14
CA LYS A 118 3.60 -17.25 11.71
C LYS A 118 3.07 -18.26 10.70
N ALA A 119 2.09 -17.88 9.89
CA ALA A 119 1.54 -18.74 8.84
C ALA A 119 2.61 -19.09 7.78
N ILE A 120 3.37 -18.10 7.34
CA ILE A 120 4.51 -18.28 6.40
C ILE A 120 5.54 -19.26 6.97
N LYS A 121 5.93 -19.07 8.24
CA LYS A 121 6.87 -19.95 8.93
C LYS A 121 6.35 -21.39 9.05
N LEU A 122 5.09 -21.59 9.38
CA LEU A 122 4.47 -22.92 9.48
C LEU A 122 4.41 -23.64 8.13
N LYS A 123 4.29 -22.89 7.03
CA LYS A 123 4.30 -23.42 5.67
C LYS A 123 5.71 -23.62 5.09
N ASN A 124 6.75 -23.25 5.84
CA ASN A 124 8.15 -23.24 5.37
C ASN A 124 8.35 -22.40 4.08
N GLU A 125 7.59 -21.32 3.96
CA GLU A 125 7.72 -20.38 2.83
C GLU A 125 8.80 -19.33 3.15
N ASN A 126 9.49 -18.83 2.11
CA ASN A 126 10.46 -17.75 2.21
C ASN A 126 9.83 -16.44 1.74
N ARG A 127 9.01 -15.83 2.58
CA ARG A 127 8.27 -14.59 2.33
C ARG A 127 8.39 -13.68 3.53
N LEU A 128 8.31 -12.37 3.31
CA LEU A 128 8.45 -11.36 4.35
C LEU A 128 7.21 -10.46 4.42
N PRO A 129 6.38 -10.57 5.46
CA PRO A 129 5.29 -9.63 5.67
C PRO A 129 5.82 -8.27 6.14
N VAL A 130 5.35 -7.20 5.53
CA VAL A 130 5.77 -5.84 5.82
C VAL A 130 4.56 -5.04 6.34
N ALA A 131 4.63 -4.57 7.59
CA ALA A 131 3.63 -3.68 8.16
C ALA A 131 4.02 -2.21 7.92
N VAL A 132 3.09 -1.43 7.37
CA VAL A 132 3.21 0.02 7.22
C VAL A 132 2.27 0.67 8.22
N ILE A 133 2.84 1.29 9.24
CA ILE A 133 2.09 1.88 10.36
C ILE A 133 2.54 3.32 10.62
N GLY A 134 1.60 4.21 10.89
CA GLY A 134 1.90 5.57 11.32
C GLY A 134 2.33 5.62 12.79
N ASP A 135 3.14 6.60 13.13
CA ASP A 135 3.67 6.84 14.48
C ASP A 135 2.55 6.94 15.53
N GLY A 136 1.47 7.65 15.21
CA GLY A 136 0.32 7.78 16.10
C GLY A 136 -0.39 6.44 16.35
N ALA A 137 -0.53 5.59 15.34
CA ALA A 137 -1.11 4.26 15.49
C ALA A 137 -0.22 3.31 16.29
N LEU A 138 1.11 3.48 16.20
CA LEU A 138 2.08 2.69 16.94
C LEU A 138 2.02 2.90 18.46
N SER A 139 1.47 4.02 18.92
CA SER A 139 1.30 4.28 20.36
C SER A 139 0.11 3.55 21.01
N SER A 140 -0.73 2.88 20.23
CA SER A 140 -1.91 2.17 20.72
C SER A 140 -1.54 0.81 21.33
N GLY A 141 -2.24 0.43 22.40
CA GLY A 141 -2.09 -0.88 23.05
C GLY A 141 -2.37 -2.08 22.14
N MET A 142 -3.12 -1.88 21.05
CA MET A 142 -3.34 -2.94 20.04
C MET A 142 -2.09 -3.28 19.22
N ALA A 143 -1.09 -2.38 19.19
CA ALA A 143 0.16 -2.61 18.47
C ALA A 143 1.13 -3.50 19.28
N TYR A 144 0.91 -3.70 20.58
CA TYR A 144 1.73 -4.47 21.52
C TYR A 144 0.94 -5.66 22.06
#